data_e3d1af134fc864bbdd7566cb778b74e5
#
_entry.id   e3d1af134fc864bbdd7566cb778b74e5
#
_cell.length_a   1.000
_cell.length_b   1.000
_cell.length_c   1.000
_cell.angle_alpha   90.00
_cell.angle_beta   90.00
_cell.angle_gamma   90.00
#
_symmetry.space_group_name_H-M   'P 1'
#
loop_
_entity.id
_entity.type
_entity.pdbx_description
1 polymer ?
#
loop_
_entity_poly.entity_id
_entity_poly.type
_entity_poly.pdbx_seq_one_letter_code
_entity_poly.pdbx_strand_id
1 'polypeptide(L)'
;NGEKLSFNGEYYKTEKAKLYSPPLKHIPIWLAAGGPKSAQVAAEYADGLMISVKDPKDSYERVIDPAKEKTSELKKDNLSVHTYRWTMFAENDDDAWTALRSWRGLRAPSRLQQLDPEALRLEADSFPKEEIMGKFSKASTIDELYEIYKPLVNEFDSEIVTIQISSINQEETIRLLGKELLPKLRK
;
A
#
# COMPACT_ATOMS: atom_id res chain seq x y z
N ASN A 1 -22.00 2.87 -19.28
CA ASN A 1 -22.57 3.31 -20.58
C ASN A 1 -23.79 4.24 -20.41
N GLY A 2 -24.22 4.59 -19.17
CA GLY A 2 -25.38 5.45 -18.92
C GLY A 2 -26.76 4.82 -19.23
N GLU A 3 -26.81 3.53 -19.43
CA GLU A 3 -28.06 2.79 -19.60
C GLU A 3 -28.77 2.55 -18.26
N LYS A 4 -30.10 2.37 -18.30
CA LYS A 4 -30.84 1.95 -17.11
C LYS A 4 -30.60 0.48 -16.84
N LEU A 5 -30.19 0.15 -15.62
CA LEU A 5 -29.91 -1.21 -15.20
C LEU A 5 -30.79 -1.60 -14.01
N SER A 6 -31.40 -2.78 -14.10
CA SER A 6 -31.96 -3.46 -12.94
C SER A 6 -31.13 -4.71 -12.66
N PHE A 7 -30.68 -4.86 -11.43
CA PHE A 7 -29.86 -5.99 -10.99
C PHE A 7 -30.47 -6.60 -9.72
N ASN A 8 -30.64 -7.89 -9.72
CA ASN A 8 -31.17 -8.65 -8.58
C ASN A 8 -30.16 -9.70 -8.15
N GLY A 9 -29.16 -9.29 -7.37
CA GLY A 9 -28.15 -10.17 -6.79
C GLY A 9 -28.55 -10.70 -5.43
N GLU A 10 -27.72 -11.56 -4.88
CA GLU A 10 -27.93 -12.18 -3.56
C GLU A 10 -27.86 -11.13 -2.44
N TYR A 11 -26.89 -10.22 -2.49
CA TYR A 11 -26.64 -9.22 -1.44
C TYR A 11 -27.12 -7.81 -1.80
N TYR A 12 -27.14 -7.48 -3.10
CA TYR A 12 -27.47 -6.13 -3.57
C TYR A 12 -28.49 -6.17 -4.70
N LYS A 13 -29.39 -5.21 -4.68
CA LYS A 13 -30.42 -5.04 -5.69
C LYS A 13 -30.47 -3.60 -6.16
N THR A 14 -30.69 -3.41 -7.45
CA THR A 14 -31.01 -2.10 -8.03
C THR A 14 -32.22 -2.22 -8.94
N GLU A 15 -33.04 -1.18 -8.97
CA GLU A 15 -34.19 -1.10 -9.88
C GLU A 15 -34.09 0.17 -10.72
N LYS A 16 -34.02 0.00 -12.04
CA LYS A 16 -33.97 1.10 -13.02
C LYS A 16 -32.90 2.16 -12.69
N ALA A 17 -31.81 1.74 -12.04
CA ALA A 17 -30.68 2.62 -11.72
C ALA A 17 -30.03 3.13 -13.01
N LYS A 18 -29.65 4.41 -13.02
CA LYS A 18 -28.96 5.04 -14.14
C LYS A 18 -27.89 5.99 -13.65
N LEU A 19 -26.71 5.93 -14.26
CA LEU A 19 -25.68 6.93 -14.08
C LEU A 19 -25.93 8.06 -15.08
N TYR A 20 -26.37 9.24 -14.60
CA TYR A 20 -26.73 10.38 -15.45
C TYR A 20 -25.51 11.14 -15.97
N SER A 21 -24.38 11.04 -15.28
CA SER A 21 -23.09 11.63 -15.69
C SER A 21 -22.05 10.53 -15.79
N PRO A 22 -22.12 9.65 -16.81
CA PRO A 22 -21.13 8.60 -16.99
C PRO A 22 -19.77 9.22 -17.32
N PRO A 23 -18.66 8.61 -16.91
CA PRO A 23 -17.34 9.09 -17.26
C PRO A 23 -17.12 9.01 -18.78
N LEU A 24 -16.46 10.03 -19.34
CA LEU A 24 -16.13 10.08 -20.77
C LEU A 24 -15.04 9.09 -21.17
N LYS A 25 -14.23 8.65 -20.20
CA LYS A 25 -13.16 7.67 -20.39
C LYS A 25 -13.28 6.61 -19.31
N HIS A 26 -12.69 5.45 -19.57
CA HIS A 26 -12.54 4.41 -18.56
C HIS A 26 -11.84 4.96 -17.31
N ILE A 27 -12.43 4.70 -16.14
CA ILE A 27 -11.82 5.01 -14.85
C ILE A 27 -11.11 3.74 -14.37
N PRO A 28 -9.77 3.74 -14.26
CA PRO A 28 -9.05 2.56 -13.80
C PRO A 28 -9.47 2.15 -12.39
N ILE A 29 -9.72 0.86 -12.21
CA ILE A 29 -10.08 0.26 -10.93
C ILE A 29 -8.85 -0.45 -10.38
N TRP A 30 -8.39 0.00 -9.21
CA TRP A 30 -7.28 -0.61 -8.49
C TRP A 30 -7.80 -1.37 -7.27
N LEU A 31 -7.41 -2.63 -7.12
CA LEU A 31 -7.85 -3.46 -6.01
C LEU A 31 -6.68 -3.74 -5.06
N ALA A 32 -6.91 -3.44 -3.77
CA ALA A 32 -5.92 -3.74 -2.72
C ALA A 32 -5.94 -5.23 -2.38
N ALA A 33 -4.77 -5.87 -2.39
CA ALA A 33 -4.65 -7.28 -2.06
C ALA A 33 -3.58 -7.51 -0.98
N GLY A 34 -3.91 -8.37 -0.02
CA GLY A 34 -3.01 -8.79 1.05
C GLY A 34 -2.73 -10.30 1.05
N GLY A 35 -3.21 -11.04 0.04
CA GLY A 35 -3.01 -12.48 -0.08
C GLY A 35 -3.48 -13.03 -1.43
N PRO A 36 -3.26 -14.34 -1.68
CA PRO A 36 -3.42 -14.92 -3.02
C PRO A 36 -4.85 -14.84 -3.57
N LYS A 37 -5.87 -15.03 -2.74
CA LYS A 37 -7.27 -14.96 -3.20
C LYS A 37 -7.65 -13.55 -3.67
N SER A 38 -7.31 -12.51 -2.92
CA SER A 38 -7.58 -11.12 -3.31
C SER A 38 -6.72 -10.70 -4.51
N ALA A 39 -5.52 -11.22 -4.64
CA ALA A 39 -4.66 -11.01 -5.80
C ALA A 39 -5.26 -11.59 -7.10
N GLN A 40 -5.81 -12.81 -7.03
CA GLN A 40 -6.53 -13.43 -8.15
C GLN A 40 -7.79 -12.65 -8.53
N VAL A 41 -8.55 -12.14 -7.55
CA VAL A 41 -9.71 -11.28 -7.80
C VAL A 41 -9.29 -9.98 -8.49
N ALA A 42 -8.17 -9.37 -8.08
CA ALA A 42 -7.62 -8.20 -8.76
C ALA A 42 -7.26 -8.51 -10.21
N ALA A 43 -6.59 -9.61 -10.47
CA ALA A 43 -6.24 -10.05 -11.82
C ALA A 43 -7.48 -10.30 -12.70
N GLU A 44 -8.59 -10.77 -12.12
CA GLU A 44 -9.81 -11.06 -12.85
C GLU A 44 -10.63 -9.80 -13.18
N TYR A 45 -10.78 -8.88 -12.23
CA TYR A 45 -11.76 -7.79 -12.31
C TYR A 45 -11.19 -6.38 -12.30
N ALA A 46 -9.91 -6.17 -11.97
CA ALA A 46 -9.31 -4.86 -11.87
C ALA A 46 -8.36 -4.53 -13.03
N ASP A 47 -8.04 -3.26 -13.16
CA ASP A 47 -7.01 -2.74 -14.07
C ASP A 47 -5.63 -2.75 -13.40
N GLY A 48 -5.61 -2.73 -12.07
CA GLY A 48 -4.38 -2.71 -11.29
C GLY A 48 -4.53 -3.32 -9.89
N LEU A 49 -3.39 -3.70 -9.36
CA LEU A 49 -3.20 -4.30 -8.04
C LEU A 49 -2.46 -3.34 -7.13
N MET A 50 -2.98 -3.07 -5.94
CA MET A 50 -2.30 -2.31 -4.90
C MET A 50 -1.83 -3.25 -3.77
N ILE A 51 -0.58 -3.11 -3.35
CA ILE A 51 -0.01 -3.95 -2.29
C ILE A 51 0.85 -3.14 -1.31
N SER A 52 0.62 -3.36 0.00
CA SER A 52 1.49 -2.88 1.07
C SER A 52 2.62 -3.88 1.31
N VAL A 53 3.83 -3.51 0.93
CA VAL A 53 5.00 -4.39 1.03
C VAL A 53 5.68 -4.22 2.38
N LYS A 54 5.60 -5.25 3.22
CA LYS A 54 6.33 -5.32 4.48
C LYS A 54 7.64 -6.08 4.30
N ASP A 55 7.56 -7.32 3.85
CA ASP A 55 8.67 -8.15 3.42
C ASP A 55 8.56 -8.35 1.90
N PRO A 56 9.57 -7.97 1.11
CA PRO A 56 9.49 -8.07 -0.35
C PRO A 56 9.27 -9.50 -0.84
N LYS A 57 10.02 -10.47 -0.31
CA LYS A 57 9.93 -11.86 -0.74
C LYS A 57 8.56 -12.46 -0.45
N ASP A 58 8.09 -12.38 0.80
CA ASP A 58 6.77 -12.88 1.20
C ASP A 58 5.64 -12.19 0.41
N SER A 59 5.75 -10.88 0.21
CA SER A 59 4.75 -10.12 -0.55
C SER A 59 4.72 -10.52 -2.02
N TYR A 60 5.88 -10.79 -2.62
CA TYR A 60 5.97 -11.25 -4.00
C TYR A 60 5.31 -12.63 -4.16
N GLU A 61 5.76 -13.61 -3.38
CA GLU A 61 5.27 -14.99 -3.44
C GLU A 61 3.77 -15.12 -3.14
N ARG A 62 3.25 -14.32 -2.21
CA ARG A 62 1.84 -14.42 -1.77
C ARG A 62 0.86 -13.58 -2.58
N VAL A 63 1.32 -12.54 -3.24
CA VAL A 63 0.41 -11.60 -3.92
C VAL A 63 0.76 -11.43 -5.39
N ILE A 64 2.03 -11.14 -5.72
CA ILE A 64 2.41 -10.85 -7.10
C ILE A 64 2.35 -12.11 -7.97
N ASP A 65 2.96 -13.21 -7.52
CA ASP A 65 2.94 -14.46 -8.28
C ASP A 65 1.52 -14.96 -8.55
N PRO A 66 0.62 -15.09 -7.55
CA PRO A 66 -0.76 -15.52 -7.81
C PRO A 66 -1.54 -14.57 -8.73
N ALA A 67 -1.24 -13.26 -8.70
CA ALA A 67 -1.87 -12.31 -9.62
C ALA A 67 -1.37 -12.49 -11.05
N LYS A 68 -0.04 -12.65 -11.24
CA LYS A 68 0.59 -12.89 -12.55
C LYS A 68 0.12 -14.21 -13.17
N GLU A 69 0.09 -15.28 -12.38
CA GLU A 69 -0.42 -16.58 -12.81
C GLU A 69 -1.86 -16.45 -13.31
N LYS A 70 -2.74 -15.80 -12.51
CA LYS A 70 -4.14 -15.62 -12.88
C LYS A 70 -4.32 -14.75 -14.13
N THR A 71 -3.55 -13.67 -14.26
CA THR A 71 -3.53 -12.81 -15.45
C THR A 71 -3.18 -13.62 -16.70
N SER A 72 -2.16 -14.48 -16.59
CA SER A 72 -1.71 -15.37 -17.67
C SER A 72 -2.78 -16.40 -18.05
N GLU A 73 -3.42 -17.05 -17.08
CA GLU A 73 -4.55 -17.99 -17.33
C GLU A 73 -5.68 -17.33 -18.10
N LEU A 74 -6.02 -16.08 -17.76
CA LEU A 74 -7.08 -15.30 -18.38
C LEU A 74 -6.69 -14.72 -19.75
N LYS A 75 -5.41 -14.85 -20.15
CA LYS A 75 -4.86 -14.24 -21.37
C LYS A 75 -5.12 -12.73 -21.45
N LYS A 76 -5.09 -12.07 -20.30
CA LYS A 76 -5.19 -10.62 -20.18
C LYS A 76 -3.82 -9.96 -20.40
N ASP A 77 -3.86 -8.69 -20.78
CA ASP A 77 -2.68 -7.83 -20.73
C ASP A 77 -2.14 -7.71 -19.28
N ASN A 78 -0.93 -7.22 -19.13
CA ASN A 78 -0.30 -7.08 -17.83
C ASN A 78 -1.18 -6.30 -16.86
N LEU A 79 -1.31 -6.84 -15.64
CA LEU A 79 -1.94 -6.16 -14.52
C LEU A 79 -0.96 -5.11 -13.98
N SER A 80 -1.36 -3.84 -13.95
CA SER A 80 -0.55 -2.79 -13.36
C SER A 80 -0.34 -3.03 -11.86
N VAL A 81 0.89 -2.85 -11.37
CA VAL A 81 1.22 -3.06 -9.95
C VAL A 81 1.56 -1.72 -9.29
N HIS A 82 0.89 -1.43 -8.19
CA HIS A 82 1.19 -0.30 -7.33
C HIS A 82 1.64 -0.82 -5.96
N THR A 83 2.90 -0.59 -5.64
CA THR A 83 3.46 -0.94 -4.34
C THR A 83 3.58 0.28 -3.45
N TYR A 84 3.34 0.10 -2.16
CA TYR A 84 3.67 1.09 -1.15
C TYR A 84 4.30 0.43 0.07
N ARG A 85 5.22 1.14 0.68
CA ARG A 85 5.94 0.68 1.86
C ARG A 85 6.09 1.81 2.85
N TRP A 86 5.84 1.49 4.11
CA TRP A 86 5.97 2.45 5.20
C TRP A 86 7.33 2.32 5.86
N THR A 87 8.04 3.43 5.89
CA THR A 87 9.39 3.50 6.44
C THR A 87 9.51 4.66 7.43
N MET A 88 10.12 4.42 8.57
CA MET A 88 10.61 5.46 9.45
C MET A 88 11.93 5.98 8.88
N PHE A 89 12.05 7.29 8.76
CA PHE A 89 13.31 7.94 8.40
C PHE A 89 13.76 8.81 9.56
N ALA A 90 14.77 8.36 10.30
CA ALA A 90 15.24 8.99 11.52
C ALA A 90 16.67 8.55 11.85
N GLU A 91 17.45 9.44 12.46
CA GLU A 91 18.85 9.17 12.83
C GLU A 91 18.98 8.15 13.97
N ASN A 92 18.00 8.13 14.87
CA ASN A 92 18.00 7.26 16.06
C ASN A 92 16.59 6.75 16.41
N ASP A 93 16.48 5.87 17.40
CA ASP A 93 15.22 5.22 17.77
C ASP A 93 14.24 6.16 18.48
N ASP A 94 14.71 7.16 19.22
CA ASP A 94 13.82 8.11 19.88
C ASP A 94 13.17 9.06 18.87
N ASP A 95 13.91 9.47 17.87
CA ASP A 95 13.37 10.24 16.73
C ASP A 95 12.41 9.41 15.91
N ALA A 96 12.72 8.14 15.62
CA ALA A 96 11.83 7.22 14.94
C ALA A 96 10.52 7.01 15.71
N TRP A 97 10.59 6.83 17.03
CA TRP A 97 9.41 6.71 17.89
C TRP A 97 8.55 7.97 17.87
N THR A 98 9.18 9.14 17.93
CA THR A 98 8.50 10.44 17.84
C THR A 98 7.82 10.61 16.49
N ALA A 99 8.50 10.26 15.40
CA ALA A 99 7.97 10.32 14.04
C ALA A 99 6.75 9.40 13.84
N LEU A 100 6.68 8.28 14.55
CA LEU A 100 5.54 7.36 14.51
C LEU A 100 4.33 7.78 15.36
N ARG A 101 4.38 8.87 16.10
CA ARG A 101 3.34 9.24 17.08
C ARG A 101 1.91 9.14 16.53
N SER A 102 1.68 9.64 15.32
CA SER A 102 0.35 9.62 14.69
C SER A 102 -0.04 8.26 14.08
N TRP A 103 0.90 7.33 13.93
CA TRP A 103 0.72 6.13 13.13
C TRP A 103 0.90 4.83 13.89
N ARG A 104 1.58 4.85 15.03
CA ARG A 104 1.90 3.64 15.78
C ARG A 104 0.67 2.90 16.29
N GLY A 105 -0.43 3.60 16.54
CA GLY A 105 -1.73 3.01 16.87
C GLY A 105 -2.25 2.01 15.82
N LEU A 106 -1.86 2.17 14.54
CA LEU A 106 -2.18 1.20 13.48
C LEU A 106 -1.49 -0.16 13.66
N ARG A 107 -0.57 -0.29 14.63
CA ARG A 107 0.07 -1.55 15.00
C ARG A 107 -0.41 -2.10 16.34
N ALA A 108 -1.36 -1.41 16.99
CA ALA A 108 -2.04 -1.92 18.18
C ALA A 108 -2.81 -3.21 17.87
N PRO A 109 -2.86 -4.17 18.79
CA PRO A 109 -3.61 -5.42 18.62
C PRO A 109 -5.10 -5.19 18.29
N SER A 110 -5.73 -4.22 18.95
CA SER A 110 -7.17 -3.93 18.80
C SER A 110 -7.51 -3.06 17.57
N ARG A 111 -6.55 -2.77 16.68
CA ARG A 111 -6.71 -1.82 15.58
C ARG A 111 -7.88 -2.05 14.61
N LEU A 112 -8.44 -3.23 14.59
CA LEU A 112 -9.60 -3.56 13.74
C LEU A 112 -10.95 -3.43 14.48
N GLN A 113 -10.95 -3.29 15.80
CA GLN A 113 -12.12 -3.21 16.64
C GLN A 113 -12.27 -1.85 17.33
N GLN A 114 -11.15 -1.24 17.71
CA GLN A 114 -11.13 0.06 18.37
C GLN A 114 -11.38 1.19 17.37
N LEU A 115 -12.36 2.05 17.66
CA LEU A 115 -12.76 3.16 16.80
C LEU A 115 -12.10 4.49 17.17
N ASP A 116 -11.54 4.59 18.39
CA ASP A 116 -10.87 5.79 18.87
C ASP A 116 -9.37 5.74 18.56
N PRO A 117 -8.84 6.65 17.70
CA PRO A 117 -7.43 6.70 17.37
C PRO A 117 -6.52 6.98 18.57
N GLU A 118 -6.98 7.74 19.55
CA GLU A 118 -6.20 8.03 20.75
C GLU A 118 -6.07 6.79 21.65
N ALA A 119 -7.16 6.03 21.81
CA ALA A 119 -7.13 4.75 22.52
C ALA A 119 -6.18 3.75 21.84
N LEU A 120 -6.17 3.70 20.50
CA LEU A 120 -5.22 2.87 19.75
C LEU A 120 -3.77 3.30 19.98
N ARG A 121 -3.52 4.61 20.04
CA ARG A 121 -2.18 5.15 20.31
C ARG A 121 -1.73 4.77 21.72
N LEU A 122 -2.59 4.97 22.72
CA LEU A 122 -2.29 4.61 24.12
C LEU A 122 -2.06 3.11 24.28
N GLU A 123 -2.82 2.27 23.57
CA GLU A 123 -2.59 0.83 23.56
C GLU A 123 -1.21 0.51 22.96
N ALA A 124 -0.84 1.09 21.82
CA ALA A 124 0.47 0.91 21.23
C ALA A 124 1.60 1.39 22.15
N ASP A 125 1.39 2.48 22.90
CA ASP A 125 2.36 3.02 23.87
C ASP A 125 2.55 2.11 25.09
N SER A 126 1.62 1.18 25.36
CA SER A 126 1.74 0.20 26.44
C SER A 126 2.67 -0.98 26.13
N PHE A 127 3.05 -1.15 24.86
CA PHE A 127 4.00 -2.18 24.42
C PHE A 127 5.44 -1.64 24.40
N PRO A 128 6.46 -2.51 24.44
CA PRO A 128 7.85 -2.12 24.22
C PRO A 128 8.00 -1.37 22.88
N LYS A 129 8.73 -0.25 22.88
CA LYS A 129 8.94 0.57 21.67
C LYS A 129 9.46 -0.27 20.50
N GLU A 130 10.39 -1.18 20.78
CA GLU A 130 11.05 -2.05 19.81
C GLU A 130 10.03 -2.99 19.13
N GLU A 131 9.03 -3.46 19.87
CA GLU A 131 7.97 -4.32 19.31
C GLU A 131 7.11 -3.56 18.31
N ILE A 132 6.73 -2.34 18.63
CA ILE A 132 5.93 -1.50 17.72
C ILE A 132 6.77 -1.04 16.52
N MET A 133 7.99 -0.55 16.77
CA MET A 133 8.89 -0.08 15.72
C MET A 133 9.32 -1.19 14.76
N GLY A 134 9.55 -2.41 15.27
CA GLY A 134 9.87 -3.58 14.47
C GLY A 134 8.79 -3.98 13.44
N LYS A 135 7.58 -3.41 13.55
CA LYS A 135 6.50 -3.59 12.58
C LYS A 135 6.59 -2.62 11.37
N PHE A 136 7.57 -1.73 11.36
CA PHE A 136 7.86 -0.79 10.28
C PHE A 136 9.27 -1.00 9.74
N SER A 137 9.52 -0.60 8.50
CA SER A 137 10.88 -0.46 7.99
C SER A 137 11.52 0.79 8.59
N LYS A 138 12.84 0.77 8.81
CA LYS A 138 13.60 1.91 9.32
C LYS A 138 14.80 2.19 8.41
N ALA A 139 15.09 3.45 8.20
CA ALA A 139 16.30 3.95 7.55
C ALA A 139 16.77 5.22 8.24
N SER A 140 18.08 5.43 8.28
CA SER A 140 18.72 6.64 8.76
C SER A 140 19.47 7.40 7.65
N THR A 141 19.66 6.75 6.50
CA THR A 141 20.35 7.31 5.33
C THR A 141 19.57 7.12 4.04
N ILE A 142 19.91 7.91 3.02
CA ILE A 142 19.32 7.76 1.67
C ILE A 142 19.70 6.42 1.03
N ASP A 143 20.90 5.91 1.30
CA ASP A 143 21.34 4.62 0.76
C ASP A 143 20.55 3.46 1.38
N GLU A 144 20.25 3.50 2.67
CA GLU A 144 19.37 2.54 3.31
C GLU A 144 17.94 2.62 2.76
N LEU A 145 17.40 3.83 2.52
CA LEU A 145 16.11 3.99 1.84
C LEU A 145 16.15 3.40 0.42
N TYR A 146 17.21 3.65 -0.32
CA TYR A 146 17.37 3.08 -1.65
C TYR A 146 17.30 1.55 -1.64
N GLU A 147 18.02 0.88 -0.72
CA GLU A 147 17.97 -0.58 -0.60
C GLU A 147 16.58 -1.10 -0.18
N ILE A 148 15.82 -0.33 0.60
CA ILE A 148 14.45 -0.66 0.99
C ILE A 148 13.49 -0.60 -0.21
N TYR A 149 13.63 0.40 -1.10
CA TYR A 149 12.68 0.64 -2.20
C TYR A 149 13.11 0.06 -3.55
N LYS A 150 14.39 -0.19 -3.76
CA LYS A 150 14.93 -0.78 -5.00
C LYS A 150 14.25 -2.10 -5.42
N PRO A 151 13.96 -3.06 -4.52
CA PRO A 151 13.24 -4.28 -4.91
C PRO A 151 11.85 -3.98 -5.47
N LEU A 152 11.14 -2.97 -4.96
CA LEU A 152 9.81 -2.61 -5.42
C LEU A 152 9.82 -2.10 -6.87
N VAL A 153 10.90 -1.45 -7.27
CA VAL A 153 11.09 -0.97 -8.65
C VAL A 153 11.56 -2.10 -9.56
N ASN A 154 12.53 -2.91 -9.12
CA ASN A 154 13.24 -3.85 -9.99
C ASN A 154 12.61 -5.24 -10.06
N GLU A 155 12.09 -5.75 -8.94
CA GLU A 155 11.61 -7.14 -8.85
C GLU A 155 10.09 -7.23 -8.99
N PHE A 156 9.37 -6.24 -8.42
CA PHE A 156 7.91 -6.19 -8.50
C PHE A 156 7.40 -5.67 -9.86
N ASP A 157 8.27 -5.07 -10.65
CA ASP A 157 7.90 -4.39 -11.90
C ASP A 157 6.75 -3.39 -11.66
N SER A 158 6.86 -2.65 -10.57
CA SER A 158 5.80 -1.73 -10.15
C SER A 158 5.74 -0.53 -11.06
N GLU A 159 4.57 -0.26 -11.63
CA GLU A 159 4.29 0.96 -12.39
C GLU A 159 4.32 2.19 -11.48
N ILE A 160 3.83 2.02 -10.23
CA ILE A 160 3.84 3.07 -9.22
C ILE A 160 4.46 2.51 -7.94
N VAL A 161 5.46 3.22 -7.41
CA VAL A 161 6.01 2.97 -6.08
C VAL A 161 5.73 4.17 -5.18
N THR A 162 4.91 3.97 -4.15
CA THR A 162 4.63 4.99 -3.14
C THR A 162 5.55 4.84 -1.95
N ILE A 163 6.32 5.88 -1.69
CA ILE A 163 7.18 6.00 -0.53
C ILE A 163 6.37 6.65 0.60
N GLN A 164 5.97 5.85 1.59
CA GLN A 164 5.32 6.36 2.80
C GLN A 164 6.38 6.57 3.88
N ILE A 165 6.63 7.82 4.23
CA ILE A 165 7.67 8.19 5.20
C ILE A 165 7.07 8.79 6.46
N SER A 166 7.54 8.30 7.61
CA SER A 166 7.39 8.96 8.91
C SER A 166 8.73 9.53 9.33
N SER A 167 8.79 10.85 9.52
CA SER A 167 9.98 11.58 9.99
C SER A 167 9.53 12.72 10.88
N ILE A 168 10.45 13.25 11.71
CA ILE A 168 10.17 14.42 12.57
C ILE A 168 9.96 15.67 11.71
N ASN A 169 10.82 15.87 10.72
CA ASN A 169 10.75 17.00 9.80
C ASN A 169 10.32 16.53 8.41
N GLN A 170 9.00 16.37 8.21
CA GLN A 170 8.45 15.81 6.98
C GLN A 170 8.77 16.65 5.74
N GLU A 171 8.70 17.98 5.84
CA GLU A 171 8.95 18.85 4.70
C GLU A 171 10.40 18.73 4.20
N GLU A 172 11.36 18.78 5.10
CA GLU A 172 12.78 18.60 4.78
C GLU A 172 13.04 17.20 4.21
N THR A 173 12.45 16.18 4.81
CA THR A 173 12.56 14.80 4.34
C THR A 173 12.02 14.67 2.91
N ILE A 174 10.86 15.23 2.59
CA ILE A 174 10.28 15.20 1.24
C ILE A 174 11.23 15.87 0.23
N ARG A 175 11.82 17.02 0.59
CA ARG A 175 12.80 17.72 -0.27
C ARG A 175 14.05 16.86 -0.49
N LEU A 176 14.57 16.23 0.58
CA LEU A 176 15.72 15.34 0.51
C LEU A 176 15.44 14.12 -0.38
N LEU A 177 14.29 13.46 -0.21
CA LEU A 177 13.87 12.34 -1.06
C LEU A 177 13.78 12.73 -2.52
N GLY A 178 13.19 13.89 -2.81
CA GLY A 178 13.09 14.42 -4.18
C GLY A 178 14.44 14.67 -4.83
N LYS A 179 15.40 15.19 -4.07
CA LYS A 179 16.73 15.53 -4.54
C LYS A 179 17.66 14.32 -4.68
N GLU A 180 17.62 13.38 -3.74
CA GLU A 180 18.66 12.37 -3.60
C GLU A 180 18.17 10.93 -3.83
N LEU A 181 16.95 10.57 -3.39
CA LEU A 181 16.43 9.21 -3.53
C LEU A 181 15.76 8.98 -4.89
N LEU A 182 14.85 9.87 -5.28
CA LEU A 182 14.09 9.68 -6.53
C LEU A 182 14.97 9.57 -7.77
N PRO A 183 16.07 10.34 -7.94
CA PRO A 183 16.98 10.15 -9.08
C PRO A 183 17.67 8.79 -9.11
N LYS A 184 17.94 8.20 -7.93
CA LYS A 184 18.53 6.84 -7.83
C LYS A 184 17.53 5.74 -8.19
N LEU A 185 16.23 5.93 -7.90
CA LEU A 185 15.17 4.96 -8.17
C LEU A 185 14.61 5.05 -9.59
N ARG A 186 14.70 6.22 -10.22
CA ARG A 186 14.33 6.42 -11.63
C ARG A 186 15.49 5.96 -12.51
N LYS A 187 15.26 4.92 -13.26
CA LYS A 187 16.18 4.50 -14.35
C LYS A 187 15.87 5.23 -15.62
#